data_5030bdb57ac87ae78c84c3c1b3ec8275
#
_entry.id   5030bdb57ac87ae78c84c3c1b3ec8275
#
_cell.length_a   1.000
_cell.length_b   1.000
_cell.length_c   1.000
_cell.angle_alpha   90.00
_cell.angle_beta   90.00
_cell.angle_gamma   90.00
#
_symmetry.space_group_name_H-M   'P 1'
#
loop_
_entity.id
_entity.type
_entity.pdbx_description
1 polymer ?
#
loop_
_entity_poly.entity_id
_entity_poly.type
_entity_poly.pdbx_seq_one_letter_code
_entity_poly.pdbx_strand_id
1 'polypeptide(L)'
;MKKIVLIVLLFVVTGASAQTQNIIRSLERTVPGQGKVTVHQDPGIESQLGVERPSTGEQKVIKTSGYRIQAYAGNNTRQAKNEAYGVGSRIKDHFPELTVYTSFNPPRWLCRVGDFRSIEEADAMLRKMKATGVFREVSIVKDQINIPL
;
A
#
# COMPACT_ATOMS: atom_id res chain seq x y z
N MET A 1 -45.79 -1.27 -32.41
CA MET A 1 -45.36 -0.43 -31.31
C MET A 1 -45.67 -1.01 -29.91
N LYS A 2 -46.76 -1.74 -29.66
CA LYS A 2 -47.06 -2.34 -28.34
C LYS A 2 -46.16 -3.50 -27.89
N LYS A 3 -45.49 -4.20 -28.81
CA LYS A 3 -44.58 -5.34 -28.49
C LYS A 3 -43.17 -4.90 -28.06
N ILE A 4 -42.75 -3.70 -28.40
CA ILE A 4 -41.42 -3.18 -28.03
C ILE A 4 -41.44 -2.68 -26.58
N VAL A 5 -42.56 -2.18 -26.09
CA VAL A 5 -42.72 -1.69 -24.69
C VAL A 5 -42.65 -2.84 -23.70
N LEU A 6 -43.07 -4.07 -24.07
CA LEU A 6 -43.03 -5.24 -23.22
C LEU A 6 -41.62 -5.79 -22.99
N ILE A 7 -40.72 -5.60 -23.97
CA ILE A 7 -39.32 -6.07 -23.87
C ILE A 7 -38.48 -5.14 -23.00
N VAL A 8 -38.79 -3.85 -22.98
CA VAL A 8 -38.07 -2.85 -22.15
C VAL A 8 -38.41 -3.01 -20.66
N LEU A 9 -39.61 -3.56 -20.34
CA LEU A 9 -40.01 -3.77 -18.94
C LEU A 9 -39.40 -5.02 -18.29
N LEU A 10 -38.76 -5.90 -19.06
CA LEU A 10 -38.15 -7.13 -18.53
C LEU A 10 -36.67 -6.96 -18.12
N PHE A 11 -36.08 -5.77 -18.30
CA PHE A 11 -34.70 -5.45 -17.92
C PHE A 11 -34.61 -4.73 -16.57
N VAL A 12 -35.58 -4.92 -15.67
CA VAL A 12 -35.54 -4.42 -14.29
C VAL A 12 -34.79 -5.41 -13.41
N VAL A 13 -33.51 -5.20 -13.32
CA VAL A 13 -32.69 -5.22 -12.08
C VAL A 13 -32.76 -6.54 -11.28
N THR A 14 -31.87 -7.44 -11.60
CA THR A 14 -31.24 -8.27 -10.56
C THR A 14 -30.08 -7.48 -9.94
N GLY A 15 -30.40 -6.57 -9.03
CA GLY A 15 -29.42 -6.01 -8.10
C GLY A 15 -28.97 -7.15 -7.19
N ALA A 16 -27.88 -7.81 -7.53
CA ALA A 16 -27.20 -8.74 -6.63
C ALA A 16 -26.62 -7.89 -5.50
N SER A 17 -27.36 -7.74 -4.42
CA SER A 17 -26.82 -7.28 -3.15
C SER A 17 -25.83 -8.34 -2.69
N ALA A 18 -24.53 -8.09 -2.87
CA ALA A 18 -23.50 -8.87 -2.22
C ALA A 18 -23.65 -8.63 -0.71
N GLN A 19 -24.41 -9.48 -0.05
CA GLN A 19 -24.51 -9.48 1.40
C GLN A 19 -23.20 -10.02 1.94
N THR A 20 -22.41 -9.15 2.56
CA THR A 20 -21.26 -9.53 3.38
C THR A 20 -21.78 -10.41 4.51
N GLN A 21 -21.77 -11.72 4.30
CA GLN A 21 -22.22 -12.66 5.32
C GLN A 21 -21.19 -12.66 6.45
N ASN A 22 -21.65 -12.25 7.63
CA ASN A 22 -20.86 -12.35 8.84
C ASN A 22 -20.47 -13.83 9.04
N ILE A 23 -19.18 -14.13 9.07
CA ILE A 23 -18.59 -15.48 9.21
C ILE A 23 -19.22 -16.22 10.38
N ILE A 24 -19.52 -15.55 11.48
CA ILE A 24 -20.13 -16.11 12.68
C ILE A 24 -21.52 -16.66 12.36
N ARG A 25 -22.37 -15.91 11.67
CA ARG A 25 -23.71 -16.38 11.27
C ARG A 25 -23.64 -17.57 10.34
N SER A 26 -22.59 -17.69 9.51
CA SER A 26 -22.40 -18.86 8.64
C SER A 26 -22.01 -20.11 9.44
N LEU A 27 -21.24 -19.95 10.53
CA LEU A 27 -20.83 -21.03 11.43
C LEU A 27 -21.96 -21.48 12.34
N GLU A 28 -22.84 -20.58 12.77
CA GLU A 28 -24.00 -20.87 13.64
C GLU A 28 -25.20 -21.45 12.89
N ARG A 29 -25.12 -21.53 11.56
CA ARG A 29 -26.19 -22.09 10.75
C ARG A 29 -26.44 -23.56 11.13
N THR A 30 -27.61 -23.86 11.65
CA THR A 30 -28.00 -25.22 12.01
C THR A 30 -28.26 -26.05 10.72
N VAL A 31 -27.51 -27.13 10.56
CA VAL A 31 -27.71 -28.08 9.48
C VAL A 31 -28.35 -29.35 10.09
N PRO A 32 -29.47 -29.86 9.54
CA PRO A 32 -30.08 -31.06 10.04
C PRO A 32 -29.10 -32.24 10.04
N GLY A 33 -28.96 -32.93 11.18
CA GLY A 33 -28.04 -34.07 11.35
C GLY A 33 -26.60 -33.71 11.73
N GLN A 34 -26.26 -32.42 11.90
CA GLN A 34 -24.98 -31.97 12.39
C GLN A 34 -25.10 -31.28 13.76
N GLY A 35 -24.00 -31.22 14.51
CA GLY A 35 -23.95 -30.52 15.78
C GLY A 35 -24.18 -29.00 15.65
N LYS A 36 -24.76 -28.38 16.69
CA LYS A 36 -24.95 -26.94 16.77
C LYS A 36 -23.70 -26.28 17.27
N VAL A 37 -23.14 -25.31 16.53
CA VAL A 37 -22.06 -24.44 16.97
C VAL A 37 -22.68 -23.17 17.54
N THR A 38 -22.26 -22.77 18.74
CA THR A 38 -22.63 -21.48 19.34
C THR A 38 -21.34 -20.74 19.67
N VAL A 39 -21.18 -19.56 19.11
CA VAL A 39 -19.99 -18.71 19.34
C VAL A 39 -20.30 -17.74 20.48
N HIS A 40 -19.61 -17.88 21.60
CA HIS A 40 -19.70 -16.94 22.72
C HIS A 40 -18.59 -15.91 22.60
N GLN A 41 -18.95 -14.68 22.30
CA GLN A 41 -17.99 -13.57 22.19
C GLN A 41 -18.57 -12.29 22.78
N ASP A 42 -17.69 -11.32 23.08
CA ASP A 42 -18.09 -10.02 23.56
C ASP A 42 -18.88 -9.27 22.46
N PRO A 43 -20.04 -8.63 22.80
CA PRO A 43 -20.82 -7.84 21.84
C PRO A 43 -20.02 -6.73 21.14
N GLY A 44 -18.99 -6.19 21.82
CA GLY A 44 -18.10 -5.19 21.24
C GLY A 44 -17.26 -5.75 20.10
N ILE A 45 -16.88 -7.02 20.17
CA ILE A 45 -16.15 -7.71 19.09
C ILE A 45 -17.10 -8.04 17.94
N GLU A 46 -18.32 -8.50 18.25
CA GLU A 46 -19.32 -8.83 17.25
C GLU A 46 -19.65 -7.63 16.33
N SER A 47 -19.73 -6.44 16.88
CA SER A 47 -19.98 -5.21 16.12
C SER A 47 -18.85 -4.83 15.14
N GLN A 48 -17.64 -5.34 15.33
CA GLN A 48 -16.49 -5.08 14.48
C GLN A 48 -16.23 -6.17 13.44
N LEU A 49 -16.84 -7.34 13.61
CA LEU A 49 -16.73 -8.45 12.68
C LEU A 49 -17.70 -8.28 11.51
N GLY A 50 -17.15 -8.30 10.29
CA GLY A 50 -17.94 -8.16 9.08
C GLY A 50 -18.25 -6.71 8.66
N VAL A 51 -17.73 -5.72 9.37
CA VAL A 51 -17.73 -4.33 8.89
C VAL A 51 -16.60 -4.18 7.88
N GLU A 52 -16.95 -4.23 6.59
CA GLU A 52 -16.04 -3.74 5.56
C GLU A 52 -15.78 -2.25 5.84
N ARG A 53 -14.59 -1.95 6.34
CA ARG A 53 -14.14 -0.56 6.36
C ARG A 53 -13.96 -0.16 4.91
N PRO A 54 -14.66 0.91 4.43
CA PRO A 54 -14.44 1.40 3.09
C PRO A 54 -12.95 1.62 2.94
N SER A 55 -12.32 0.87 2.03
CA SER A 55 -10.93 1.10 1.64
C SER A 55 -10.93 2.49 0.99
N THR A 56 -10.61 3.50 1.76
CA THR A 56 -10.24 4.80 1.23
C THR A 56 -9.03 4.53 0.37
N GLY A 57 -9.16 4.34 -0.93
CA GLY A 57 -8.13 4.07 -1.94
C GLY A 57 -6.63 4.06 -1.56
N GLU A 58 -6.32 4.09 -0.28
CA GLU A 58 -5.00 3.94 0.31
C GLU A 58 -4.62 2.46 0.27
N GLN A 59 -3.65 2.14 -0.55
CA GLN A 59 -3.04 0.82 -0.51
C GLN A 59 -2.64 0.50 0.93
N LYS A 60 -3.21 -0.55 1.49
CA LYS A 60 -2.79 -1.04 2.81
C LYS A 60 -1.31 -1.41 2.71
N VAL A 61 -0.48 -0.72 3.48
CA VAL A 61 0.96 -0.97 3.53
C VAL A 61 1.36 -1.46 4.91
N ILE A 62 2.22 -2.46 4.94
CA ILE A 62 2.88 -2.91 6.18
C ILE A 62 4.21 -2.18 6.27
N LYS A 63 4.47 -1.57 7.44
CA LYS A 63 5.78 -1.00 7.75
C LYS A 63 6.64 -2.05 8.42
N THR A 64 7.80 -2.31 7.85
CA THR A 64 8.76 -3.29 8.40
C THR A 64 10.19 -2.76 8.28
N SER A 65 11.12 -3.39 8.96
CA SER A 65 12.55 -3.07 8.82
C SER A 65 13.06 -3.60 7.48
N GLY A 66 13.82 -2.77 6.76
CA GLY A 66 14.42 -3.13 5.47
C GLY A 66 15.51 -2.14 5.08
N TYR A 67 15.69 -1.94 3.78
CA TYR A 67 16.75 -1.12 3.22
C TYR A 67 16.20 -0.12 2.22
N ARG A 68 16.80 1.08 2.21
CA ARG A 68 16.58 2.11 1.20
C ARG A 68 17.92 2.59 0.66
N ILE A 69 17.92 3.15 -0.54
CA ILE A 69 19.08 3.83 -1.08
C ILE A 69 18.97 5.31 -0.73
N GLN A 70 19.94 5.84 0.02
CA GLN A 70 20.06 7.26 0.29
C GLN A 70 20.80 7.93 -0.84
N ALA A 71 20.09 8.81 -1.55
CA ALA A 71 20.60 9.53 -2.71
C ALA A 71 21.03 10.95 -2.39
N TYR A 72 20.58 11.51 -1.26
CA TYR A 72 20.98 12.83 -0.81
C TYR A 72 20.87 12.96 0.71
N ALA A 73 21.80 13.68 1.30
CA ALA A 73 21.76 14.13 2.69
C ALA A 73 22.41 15.52 2.81
N GLY A 74 21.58 16.53 3.06
CA GLY A 74 22.03 17.93 3.21
C GLY A 74 21.70 18.51 4.57
N ASN A 75 22.24 19.67 4.87
CA ASN A 75 22.02 20.40 6.14
C ASN A 75 20.59 20.99 6.22
N ASN A 76 20.24 21.60 7.36
CA ASN A 76 18.97 22.30 7.54
C ASN A 76 18.99 23.70 6.86
N THR A 77 19.03 23.71 5.53
CA THR A 77 18.95 24.92 4.73
C THR A 77 17.86 24.80 3.67
N ARG A 78 17.34 25.95 3.22
CA ARG A 78 16.37 25.99 2.11
C ARG A 78 16.98 25.42 0.82
N GLN A 79 18.27 25.66 0.60
CA GLN A 79 18.99 25.12 -0.54
C GLN A 79 19.02 23.58 -0.48
N ALA A 80 19.42 22.99 0.64
CA ALA A 80 19.46 21.55 0.82
C ALA A 80 18.07 20.90 0.66
N LYS A 81 17.01 21.58 1.09
CA LYS A 81 15.63 21.15 0.82
C LYS A 81 15.38 21.06 -0.69
N ASN A 82 15.67 22.14 -1.43
CA ASN A 82 15.43 22.18 -2.87
C ASN A 82 16.28 21.13 -3.62
N GLU A 83 17.52 20.93 -3.20
CA GLU A 83 18.41 19.90 -3.74
C GLU A 83 17.87 18.50 -3.49
N ALA A 84 17.37 18.21 -2.28
CA ALA A 84 16.76 16.92 -1.95
C ALA A 84 15.55 16.60 -2.87
N TYR A 85 14.67 17.57 -3.10
CA TYR A 85 13.55 17.41 -4.03
C TYR A 85 14.01 17.29 -5.48
N GLY A 86 15.01 18.08 -5.90
CA GLY A 86 15.58 18.01 -7.23
C GLY A 86 16.25 16.66 -7.54
N VAL A 87 16.96 16.08 -6.55
CA VAL A 87 17.48 14.71 -6.66
C VAL A 87 16.35 13.71 -6.78
N GLY A 88 15.30 13.85 -5.97
CA GLY A 88 14.13 12.99 -6.04
C GLY A 88 13.43 13.00 -7.40
N SER A 89 13.26 14.19 -8.01
CA SER A 89 12.70 14.32 -9.37
C SER A 89 13.56 13.58 -10.39
N ARG A 90 14.87 13.82 -10.40
CA ARG A 90 15.78 13.15 -11.34
C ARG A 90 15.76 11.63 -11.19
N ILE A 91 15.59 11.13 -9.98
CA ILE A 91 15.46 9.68 -9.76
C ILE A 91 14.16 9.16 -10.37
N LYS A 92 13.04 9.85 -10.22
CA LYS A 92 11.77 9.46 -10.84
C LYS A 92 11.83 9.47 -12.37
N ASP A 93 12.59 10.40 -12.94
CA ASP A 93 12.78 10.48 -14.40
C ASP A 93 13.56 9.29 -14.95
N HIS A 94 14.55 8.77 -14.20
CA HIS A 94 15.39 7.64 -14.63
C HIS A 94 14.85 6.28 -14.15
N PHE A 95 14.15 6.25 -13.03
CA PHE A 95 13.63 5.05 -12.36
C PHE A 95 12.21 5.30 -11.86
N PRO A 96 11.21 5.38 -12.76
CA PRO A 96 9.82 5.71 -12.40
C PRO A 96 9.19 4.65 -11.47
N GLU A 97 9.71 3.43 -11.48
CA GLU A 97 9.27 2.33 -10.62
C GLU A 97 9.67 2.52 -9.15
N LEU A 98 10.67 3.36 -8.85
CA LEU A 98 11.13 3.55 -7.48
C LEU A 98 10.28 4.59 -6.74
N THR A 99 9.87 4.23 -5.54
CA THR A 99 9.26 5.19 -4.61
C THR A 99 10.32 6.11 -4.04
N VAL A 100 10.08 7.42 -4.13
CA VAL A 100 11.00 8.45 -3.63
C VAL A 100 10.46 9.09 -2.36
N TYR A 101 11.27 9.13 -1.34
CA TYR A 101 10.97 9.70 -0.02
C TYR A 101 11.90 10.87 0.26
N THR A 102 11.37 12.09 0.17
CA THR A 102 12.09 13.31 0.56
C THR A 102 11.53 13.80 1.88
N SER A 103 12.36 13.85 2.91
CA SER A 103 11.95 14.21 4.26
C SER A 103 13.02 14.98 5.01
N PHE A 104 12.58 15.78 5.98
CA PHE A 104 13.48 16.38 6.95
C PHE A 104 13.59 15.50 8.17
N ASN A 105 14.77 14.97 8.42
CA ASN A 105 15.10 14.23 9.63
C ASN A 105 16.20 15.04 10.35
N PRO A 106 15.83 15.80 11.40
CA PRO A 106 16.73 16.74 12.03
C PRO A 106 18.10 16.14 12.36
N PRO A 107 19.18 16.82 12.03
CA PRO A 107 19.28 18.17 11.43
C PRO A 107 19.39 18.18 9.89
N ARG A 108 18.97 17.14 9.16
CA ARG A 108 19.26 16.96 7.74
C ARG A 108 18.02 16.79 6.87
N TRP A 109 18.10 17.34 5.66
CA TRP A 109 17.23 16.96 4.55
C TRP A 109 17.77 15.70 3.88
N LEU A 110 16.89 14.71 3.70
CA LEU A 110 17.22 13.41 3.13
C LEU A 110 16.36 13.15 1.90
N CYS A 111 16.98 12.53 0.88
CA CYS A 111 16.25 11.86 -0.20
C CYS A 111 16.63 10.38 -0.18
N ARG A 112 15.65 9.52 0.07
CA ARG A 112 15.79 8.05 0.09
C ARG A 112 14.86 7.45 -0.95
N VAL A 113 15.25 6.31 -1.52
CA VAL A 113 14.49 5.68 -2.59
C VAL A 113 14.44 4.16 -2.44
N GLY A 114 13.32 3.62 -2.91
CA GLY A 114 13.03 2.20 -2.91
C GLY A 114 12.64 1.67 -1.53
N ASP A 115 12.00 0.52 -1.54
CA ASP A 115 11.63 -0.25 -0.35
C ASP A 115 12.13 -1.68 -0.56
N PHE A 116 13.37 -1.96 -0.15
CA PHE A 116 14.03 -3.23 -0.38
C PHE A 116 13.98 -4.10 0.87
N ARG A 117 13.57 -5.36 0.70
CA ARG A 117 13.49 -6.31 1.82
C ARG A 117 14.86 -6.85 2.22
N SER A 118 15.77 -6.94 1.26
CA SER A 118 17.12 -7.45 1.48
C SER A 118 18.19 -6.46 1.04
N ILE A 119 19.41 -6.64 1.54
CA ILE A 119 20.55 -5.81 1.18
C ILE A 119 21.01 -6.09 -0.25
N GLU A 120 20.81 -7.32 -0.72
CA GLU A 120 21.15 -7.77 -2.07
C GLU A 120 20.27 -7.07 -3.12
N GLU A 121 18.98 -6.94 -2.85
CA GLU A 121 18.06 -6.17 -3.71
C GLU A 121 18.47 -4.70 -3.79
N ALA A 122 18.78 -4.11 -2.63
CA ALA A 122 19.23 -2.72 -2.56
C ALA A 122 20.57 -2.52 -3.30
N ASP A 123 21.53 -3.47 -3.18
CA ASP A 123 22.82 -3.40 -3.86
C ASP A 123 22.66 -3.55 -5.38
N ALA A 124 21.83 -4.46 -5.84
CA ALA A 124 21.54 -4.61 -7.27
C ALA A 124 20.99 -3.31 -7.88
N MET A 125 20.08 -2.65 -7.20
CA MET A 125 19.53 -1.36 -7.63
C MET A 125 20.57 -0.23 -7.52
N LEU A 126 21.36 -0.19 -6.45
CA LEU A 126 22.43 0.78 -6.26
C LEU A 126 23.44 0.72 -7.41
N ARG A 127 23.84 -0.47 -7.85
CA ARG A 127 24.72 -0.65 -9.02
C ARG A 127 24.10 -0.12 -10.29
N LYS A 128 22.80 -0.35 -10.52
CA LYS A 128 22.07 0.21 -11.67
C LYS A 128 22.07 1.74 -11.62
N MET A 129 21.81 2.33 -10.46
CA MET A 129 21.82 3.79 -10.29
C MET A 129 23.22 4.38 -10.57
N LYS A 130 24.28 3.76 -10.05
CA LYS A 130 25.66 4.20 -10.30
C LYS A 130 26.06 4.06 -11.77
N ALA A 131 25.59 3.03 -12.46
CA ALA A 131 25.89 2.79 -13.87
C ALA A 131 25.36 3.89 -14.80
N THR A 132 24.32 4.64 -14.38
CA THR A 132 23.84 5.81 -15.15
C THR A 132 24.84 6.96 -15.17
N GLY A 133 25.83 6.98 -14.27
CA GLY A 133 26.77 8.10 -14.08
C GLY A 133 26.19 9.34 -13.42
N VAL A 134 24.86 9.42 -13.28
CA VAL A 134 24.13 10.56 -12.69
C VAL A 134 24.15 10.50 -11.15
N PHE A 135 24.02 9.29 -10.60
CA PHE A 135 23.92 9.06 -9.16
C PHE A 135 25.18 8.39 -8.61
N ARG A 136 26.21 9.19 -8.35
CA ARG A 136 27.53 8.66 -7.90
C ARG A 136 27.60 8.48 -6.39
N GLU A 137 26.98 9.41 -5.63
CA GLU A 137 27.05 9.45 -4.16
C GLU A 137 25.79 8.85 -3.55
N VAL A 138 25.53 7.57 -3.85
CA VAL A 138 24.40 6.82 -3.29
C VAL A 138 24.91 5.73 -2.36
N SER A 139 24.19 5.51 -1.26
CA SER A 139 24.53 4.52 -0.23
C SER A 139 23.30 3.76 0.24
N ILE A 140 23.50 2.51 0.66
CA ILE A 140 22.42 1.72 1.27
C ILE A 140 22.33 2.08 2.75
N VAL A 141 21.10 2.30 3.22
CA VAL A 141 20.80 2.59 4.62
C VAL A 141 19.69 1.66 5.11
N LYS A 142 19.79 1.24 6.37
CA LYS A 142 18.71 0.52 7.04
C LYS A 142 17.60 1.52 7.38
N ASP A 143 16.35 1.19 7.04
CA ASP A 143 15.22 2.08 7.22
C ASP A 143 13.93 1.28 7.41
N GLN A 144 12.86 1.96 7.79
CA GLN A 144 11.53 1.42 7.78
C GLN A 144 10.97 1.50 6.35
N ILE A 145 10.62 0.36 5.77
CA ILE A 145 10.08 0.24 4.42
C ILE A 145 8.57 0.01 4.43
N ASN A 146 7.93 0.35 3.32
CA ASN A 146 6.50 0.18 3.08
C ASN A 146 6.30 -0.98 2.10
N ILE A 147 5.63 -2.04 2.56
CA ILE A 147 5.30 -3.19 1.71
C ILE A 147 3.81 -3.14 1.42
N PRO A 148 3.38 -3.03 0.14
CA PRO A 148 1.97 -3.14 -0.21
C PRO A 148 1.44 -4.54 0.11
N LEU A 149 0.17 -4.58 0.59
CA LEU A 149 -0.58 -5.81 0.86
C LEU A 149 -1.35 -6.25 -0.37
#